data_6e9eddcf77d12659b7fe7cf2e2dda353
#
_entry.id   6e9eddcf77d12659b7fe7cf2e2dda353
#
_cell.length_a   1.000
_cell.length_b   1.000
_cell.length_c   1.000
_cell.angle_alpha   90.00
_cell.angle_beta   90.00
_cell.angle_gamma   90.00
#
_symmetry.space_group_name_H-M   'P 1'
#
loop_
_entity.id
_entity.type
_entity.pdbx_description
1 polymer ?
#
loop_
_entity_poly.entity_id
_entity_poly.type
_entity_poly.pdbx_seq_one_letter_code
_entity_poly.pdbx_strand_id
1 'polypeptide(L)'
;MELMQEQSRYVVGIDIGTKNVRCVVGYIDAENGAPKIVGVGEAPNSGMRKGTVTNLSGPAEAIDKALEPAERMSGHQINAATLSINGSHLLSTKADGMITVGTVNNEVTHDDILRLEEVATTGKVPQNREILDIIAHAYRLDGQDNIKDPIGMTGARLEIRANVVSGLIPHITNLQKSAEMAKVEAVSVVPSVLAAAQSVLTESQRENGVAVIDFGAATTGIAIYEEGDLQHLAVIPMGGQNVTNDLAIGLRTDPEIAEVVKLAYARFGGETLGEVETKVEKQTYKFNQEEIDEIVQARYEEIFEAIAKELKRAGRLGKLPSGVVLVGGAAKVKGMVEFTKDQLSVAARLGVPAGYSGVSDEVKGAEFSAAVGLMLIDSMGISQQVKPIVGANDVTKKAGGLLKNIFARFK
;
A
#
# COMPACT_ATOMS: atom_id res chain seq x y z
N MET A 1 -23.50 23.04 15.95
CA MET A 1 -23.06 22.16 14.87
C MET A 1 -22.52 23.08 13.77
N GLU A 2 -21.29 23.58 13.96
CA GLU A 2 -20.60 24.36 12.92
C GLU A 2 -20.20 23.37 11.84
N LEU A 3 -20.76 23.51 10.65
CA LEU A 3 -20.26 22.94 9.43
C LEU A 3 -18.83 23.50 9.25
N MET A 4 -17.81 22.69 9.53
CA MET A 4 -16.46 23.00 9.09
C MET A 4 -16.51 23.13 7.57
N GLN A 5 -16.48 24.38 7.08
CA GLN A 5 -16.25 24.64 5.66
C GLN A 5 -14.93 23.95 5.29
N GLU A 6 -15.01 22.93 4.45
CA GLU A 6 -13.82 22.31 3.87
C GLU A 6 -13.06 23.41 3.11
N GLN A 7 -11.91 23.83 3.62
CA GLN A 7 -11.07 24.79 2.93
C GLN A 7 -10.38 24.07 1.76
N SER A 8 -10.32 24.73 0.61
CA SER A 8 -9.54 24.26 -0.54
C SER A 8 -8.10 23.96 -0.12
N ARG A 9 -7.59 22.76 -0.45
CA ARG A 9 -6.26 22.34 -0.03
C ARG A 9 -5.59 21.40 -1.02
N TYR A 10 -4.27 21.38 -0.98
CA TYR A 10 -3.48 20.36 -1.67
C TYR A 10 -3.34 19.11 -0.80
N VAL A 11 -3.31 17.95 -1.45
CA VAL A 11 -3.13 16.62 -0.85
C VAL A 11 -2.07 15.88 -1.64
N VAL A 12 -1.14 15.23 -0.94
CA VAL A 12 0.06 14.69 -1.59
C VAL A 12 0.32 13.27 -1.15
N GLY A 13 0.46 12.37 -2.13
CA GLY A 13 0.92 11.00 -1.91
C GLY A 13 2.28 10.78 -2.56
N ILE A 14 3.24 10.26 -1.79
CA ILE A 14 4.57 9.88 -2.30
C ILE A 14 4.78 8.39 -2.05
N ASP A 15 4.82 7.62 -3.14
CA ASP A 15 5.18 6.20 -3.10
C ASP A 15 6.69 6.05 -3.26
N ILE A 16 7.35 5.58 -2.19
CA ILE A 16 8.80 5.40 -2.14
C ILE A 16 9.12 3.93 -2.43
N GLY A 17 9.10 3.57 -3.72
CA GLY A 17 9.40 2.23 -4.19
C GLY A 17 10.91 1.94 -4.28
N THR A 18 11.29 0.67 -4.32
CA THR A 18 12.72 0.26 -4.42
C THR A 18 13.38 0.74 -5.72
N LYS A 19 12.64 0.81 -6.83
CA LYS A 19 13.16 1.20 -8.16
C LYS A 19 12.80 2.62 -8.55
N ASN A 20 11.60 3.07 -8.22
CA ASN A 20 11.10 4.39 -8.55
C ASN A 20 10.40 5.02 -7.35
N VAL A 21 10.48 6.34 -7.22
CA VAL A 21 9.63 7.17 -6.37
C VAL A 21 8.58 7.82 -7.26
N ARG A 22 7.30 7.80 -6.83
CA ARG A 22 6.19 8.44 -7.53
C ARG A 22 5.48 9.41 -6.61
N CYS A 23 5.26 10.63 -7.09
CA CYS A 23 4.54 11.69 -6.40
C CYS A 23 3.25 12.02 -7.16
N VAL A 24 2.13 12.10 -6.43
CA VAL A 24 0.85 12.54 -6.97
C VAL A 24 0.30 13.64 -6.08
N VAL A 25 -0.02 14.77 -6.71
CA VAL A 25 -0.58 15.96 -6.07
C VAL A 25 -2.02 16.11 -6.49
N GLY A 26 -2.91 16.12 -5.53
CA GLY A 26 -4.33 16.42 -5.67
C GLY A 26 -4.68 17.79 -5.12
N TYR A 27 -5.69 18.43 -5.69
CA TYR A 27 -6.31 19.64 -5.16
C TYR A 27 -7.78 19.35 -4.84
N ILE A 28 -8.19 19.66 -3.64
CA ILE A 28 -9.58 19.54 -3.20
C ILE A 28 -10.18 20.93 -3.22
N ASP A 29 -11.24 21.09 -4.01
CA ASP A 29 -12.08 22.26 -3.99
C ASP A 29 -13.17 22.09 -2.95
N ALA A 30 -13.42 23.13 -2.16
CA ALA A 30 -14.46 23.15 -1.12
C ALA A 30 -15.86 22.75 -1.63
N GLU A 31 -16.12 22.91 -2.94
CA GLU A 31 -17.42 22.60 -3.54
C GLU A 31 -17.56 21.16 -4.07
N ASN A 32 -16.45 20.47 -4.40
CA ASN A 32 -16.51 19.23 -5.18
C ASN A 32 -16.07 17.94 -4.44
N GLY A 33 -15.57 18.01 -3.22
CA GLY A 33 -15.28 16.86 -2.35
C GLY A 33 -14.25 15.82 -2.87
N ALA A 34 -14.20 15.52 -4.17
CA ALA A 34 -13.25 14.59 -4.77
C ALA A 34 -11.97 15.29 -5.20
N PRO A 35 -10.77 14.76 -4.88
CA PRO A 35 -9.52 15.38 -5.26
C PRO A 35 -9.33 15.39 -6.79
N LYS A 36 -8.85 16.52 -7.31
CA LYS A 36 -8.46 16.67 -8.70
C LYS A 36 -6.94 16.56 -8.78
N ILE A 37 -6.40 15.59 -9.52
CA ILE A 37 -4.97 15.46 -9.74
C ILE A 37 -4.50 16.66 -10.58
N VAL A 38 -3.51 17.39 -10.03
CA VAL A 38 -2.94 18.62 -10.61
C VAL A 38 -1.43 18.54 -10.80
N GLY A 39 -0.77 17.51 -10.25
CA GLY A 39 0.67 17.29 -10.39
C GLY A 39 1.04 15.82 -10.29
N VAL A 40 1.97 15.39 -11.12
CA VAL A 40 2.51 14.04 -11.16
C VAL A 40 4.02 14.10 -11.36
N GLY A 41 4.74 13.24 -10.66
CA GLY A 41 6.17 13.08 -10.85
C GLY A 41 6.64 11.67 -10.59
N GLU A 42 7.68 11.27 -11.31
CA GLU A 42 8.34 9.98 -11.14
C GLU A 42 9.86 10.16 -11.30
N ALA A 43 10.62 9.47 -10.45
CA ALA A 43 12.07 9.46 -10.54
C ALA A 43 12.62 8.07 -10.18
N PRO A 44 13.74 7.65 -10.82
CA PRO A 44 14.44 6.42 -10.44
C PRO A 44 14.99 6.55 -9.02
N ASN A 45 14.86 5.47 -8.24
CA ASN A 45 15.34 5.39 -6.86
C ASN A 45 16.55 4.48 -6.73
N SER A 46 17.42 4.84 -5.81
CA SER A 46 18.57 4.04 -5.36
C SER A 46 18.62 4.04 -3.82
N GLY A 47 19.52 3.25 -3.25
CA GLY A 47 19.68 3.23 -1.77
C GLY A 47 18.57 2.49 -1.03
N MET A 48 17.75 1.71 -1.74
CA MET A 48 16.78 0.78 -1.15
C MET A 48 17.03 -0.66 -1.57
N ARG A 49 16.75 -1.58 -0.66
CA ARG A 49 16.83 -3.03 -0.91
C ARG A 49 15.66 -3.75 -0.26
N LYS A 50 14.95 -4.57 -1.03
CA LYS A 50 13.78 -5.34 -0.56
C LYS A 50 12.75 -4.48 0.21
N GLY A 51 12.46 -3.28 -0.33
CA GLY A 51 11.49 -2.35 0.24
C GLY A 51 12.01 -1.54 1.44
N THR A 52 13.26 -1.66 1.85
CA THR A 52 13.82 -0.95 3.01
C THR A 52 14.98 -0.04 2.61
N VAL A 53 15.12 1.08 3.31
CA VAL A 53 16.19 2.06 3.11
C VAL A 53 17.51 1.47 3.60
N THR A 54 18.53 1.45 2.73
CA THR A 54 19.91 1.05 3.04
C THR A 54 20.90 2.21 2.99
N ASN A 55 20.50 3.31 2.33
CA ASN A 55 21.23 4.57 2.26
C ASN A 55 20.20 5.70 2.20
N LEU A 56 20.28 6.68 3.10
CA LEU A 56 19.30 7.76 3.21
C LEU A 56 19.31 8.71 2.01
N SER A 57 20.46 8.97 1.41
CA SER A 57 20.62 9.94 0.32
C SER A 57 19.91 9.48 -0.97
N GLY A 58 19.92 8.16 -1.26
CA GLY A 58 19.29 7.65 -2.48
C GLY A 58 17.80 7.96 -2.57
N PRO A 59 16.97 7.54 -1.59
CA PRO A 59 15.56 7.91 -1.60
C PRO A 59 15.33 9.42 -1.47
N ALA A 60 16.16 10.15 -0.71
CA ALA A 60 16.04 11.61 -0.60
C ALA A 60 16.19 12.30 -1.96
N GLU A 61 17.23 11.97 -2.73
CA GLU A 61 17.43 12.50 -4.08
C GLU A 61 16.31 12.08 -5.06
N ALA A 62 15.81 10.85 -4.93
CA ALA A 62 14.71 10.37 -5.76
C ALA A 62 13.39 11.09 -5.45
N ILE A 63 13.12 11.37 -4.17
CA ILE A 63 11.98 12.19 -3.75
C ILE A 63 12.10 13.58 -4.35
N ASP A 64 13.22 14.26 -4.16
CA ASP A 64 13.46 15.61 -4.68
C ASP A 64 13.24 15.68 -6.20
N LYS A 65 13.80 14.72 -6.95
CA LYS A 65 13.60 14.61 -8.40
C LYS A 65 12.16 14.31 -8.83
N ALA A 66 11.40 13.56 -8.02
CA ALA A 66 9.99 13.28 -8.30
C ALA A 66 9.09 14.48 -7.96
N LEU A 67 9.48 15.29 -6.97
CA LEU A 67 8.76 16.50 -6.59
C LEU A 67 8.84 17.57 -7.69
N GLU A 68 10.01 17.76 -8.34
CA GLU A 68 10.23 18.83 -9.32
C GLU A 68 9.15 18.87 -10.43
N PRO A 69 8.83 17.80 -11.17
CA PRO A 69 7.75 17.82 -12.16
C PRO A 69 6.36 17.99 -11.54
N ALA A 70 6.11 17.40 -10.37
CA ALA A 70 4.82 17.50 -9.69
C ALA A 70 4.53 18.91 -9.20
N GLU A 71 5.51 19.60 -8.62
CA GLU A 71 5.42 21.00 -8.21
C GLU A 71 5.27 21.95 -9.40
N ARG A 72 6.02 21.72 -10.49
CA ARG A 72 5.91 22.51 -11.71
C ARG A 72 4.51 22.40 -12.33
N MET A 73 3.90 21.22 -12.35
CA MET A 73 2.55 21.00 -12.88
C MET A 73 1.48 21.60 -11.98
N SER A 74 1.59 21.42 -10.67
CA SER A 74 0.60 21.88 -9.69
C SER A 74 0.72 23.38 -9.39
N GLY A 75 1.89 23.99 -9.64
CA GLY A 75 2.21 25.37 -9.20
C GLY A 75 2.32 25.50 -7.68
N HIS A 76 2.45 24.39 -6.94
CA HIS A 76 2.47 24.33 -5.47
C HIS A 76 3.74 23.67 -4.96
N GLN A 77 4.40 24.27 -3.97
CA GLN A 77 5.55 23.69 -3.31
C GLN A 77 5.12 22.67 -2.27
N ILE A 78 5.71 21.48 -2.31
CA ILE A 78 5.34 20.35 -1.48
C ILE A 78 6.27 20.27 -0.26
N ASN A 79 5.73 20.55 0.93
CA ASN A 79 6.47 20.51 2.19
C ASN A 79 6.04 19.35 3.11
N ALA A 80 4.92 18.71 2.80
CA ALA A 80 4.37 17.62 3.59
C ALA A 80 3.63 16.63 2.67
N ALA A 81 3.65 15.35 3.01
CA ALA A 81 3.00 14.30 2.23
C ALA A 81 2.70 13.05 3.07
N THR A 82 1.72 12.27 2.62
CA THR A 82 1.53 10.89 3.06
C THR A 82 2.48 9.98 2.28
N LEU A 83 3.29 9.19 3.00
CA LEU A 83 4.36 8.36 2.44
C LEU A 83 3.99 6.89 2.43
N SER A 84 4.43 6.13 1.41
CA SER A 84 4.37 4.68 1.45
C SER A 84 5.51 4.08 2.26
N ILE A 85 5.24 2.94 2.88
CA ILE A 85 6.28 2.05 3.42
C ILE A 85 6.06 0.63 2.91
N ASN A 86 7.17 -0.08 2.65
CA ASN A 86 7.13 -1.46 2.19
C ASN A 86 8.22 -2.30 2.88
N GLY A 87 8.18 -3.61 2.68
CA GLY A 87 9.18 -4.55 3.20
C GLY A 87 8.59 -5.64 4.08
N SER A 88 9.30 -6.77 4.14
CA SER A 88 8.87 -7.95 4.92
C SER A 88 8.86 -7.74 6.45
N HIS A 89 9.27 -6.57 6.92
CA HIS A 89 9.14 -6.17 8.32
C HIS A 89 7.72 -5.71 8.69
N LEU A 90 6.85 -5.47 7.72
CA LEU A 90 5.44 -5.16 7.96
C LEU A 90 4.70 -6.41 8.39
N LEU A 91 3.92 -6.31 9.45
CA LEU A 91 3.11 -7.41 9.98
C LEU A 91 1.70 -6.93 10.29
N SER A 92 0.74 -7.84 10.07
CA SER A 92 -0.62 -7.74 10.57
C SER A 92 -0.79 -8.76 11.69
N THR A 93 -1.19 -8.29 12.87
CA THR A 93 -1.38 -9.12 14.08
C THR A 93 -2.80 -8.96 14.57
N LYS A 94 -3.49 -10.08 14.80
CA LYS A 94 -4.83 -10.05 15.42
C LYS A 94 -4.72 -9.64 16.88
N ALA A 95 -5.59 -8.73 17.30
CA ALA A 95 -5.65 -8.20 18.65
C ALA A 95 -7.09 -8.17 19.14
N ASP A 96 -7.26 -8.52 20.41
CA ASP A 96 -8.53 -8.48 21.12
C ASP A 96 -8.36 -7.63 22.36
N GLY A 97 -9.35 -6.82 22.68
CA GLY A 97 -9.38 -5.99 23.87
C GLY A 97 -10.77 -5.95 24.49
N MET A 98 -10.83 -5.60 25.76
CA MET A 98 -12.07 -5.42 26.48
C MET A 98 -11.91 -4.34 27.57
N ILE A 99 -12.89 -3.47 27.66
CA ILE A 99 -12.99 -2.46 28.73
C ILE A 99 -14.40 -2.41 29.31
N THR A 100 -14.50 -1.78 30.48
CA THR A 100 -15.78 -1.29 31.00
C THR A 100 -15.97 0.15 30.50
N VAL A 101 -17.16 0.47 29.97
CA VAL A 101 -17.53 1.81 29.54
C VAL A 101 -17.53 2.76 30.75
N GLY A 102 -16.86 3.90 30.61
CA GLY A 102 -16.48 4.75 31.74
C GLY A 102 -17.44 5.93 32.03
N THR A 103 -18.54 6.06 31.31
CA THR A 103 -19.48 7.19 31.51
C THR A 103 -20.60 6.88 32.51
N VAL A 104 -21.15 7.94 33.12
CA VAL A 104 -22.24 7.80 34.12
C VAL A 104 -23.49 7.14 33.51
N ASN A 105 -23.72 7.29 32.20
CA ASN A 105 -24.87 6.77 31.48
C ASN A 105 -24.54 5.48 30.72
N ASN A 106 -23.34 4.90 30.88
CA ASN A 106 -22.84 3.77 30.10
C ASN A 106 -22.90 4.00 28.56
N GLU A 107 -22.83 5.24 28.11
CA GLU A 107 -22.78 5.59 26.69
C GLU A 107 -21.33 5.53 26.20
N VAL A 108 -21.08 4.79 25.13
CA VAL A 108 -19.75 4.61 24.53
C VAL A 108 -19.28 5.92 23.90
N THR A 109 -18.08 6.35 24.27
CA THR A 109 -17.44 7.58 23.79
C THR A 109 -16.21 7.28 22.93
N HIS A 110 -15.71 8.30 22.24
CA HIS A 110 -14.42 8.22 21.54
C HIS A 110 -13.26 7.84 22.49
N ASP A 111 -13.25 8.35 23.72
CA ASP A 111 -12.24 8.03 24.71
C ASP A 111 -12.27 6.54 25.12
N ASP A 112 -13.47 5.93 25.14
CA ASP A 112 -13.61 4.49 25.40
C ASP A 112 -13.00 3.69 24.24
N ILE A 113 -13.18 4.11 22.99
CA ILE A 113 -12.55 3.47 21.84
C ILE A 113 -11.03 3.55 21.94
N LEU A 114 -10.47 4.73 22.22
CA LEU A 114 -9.01 4.90 22.37
C LEU A 114 -8.43 4.02 23.48
N ARG A 115 -9.09 3.96 24.64
CA ARG A 115 -8.70 3.07 25.74
C ARG A 115 -8.79 1.60 25.36
N LEU A 116 -9.83 1.22 24.62
CA LEU A 116 -10.02 -0.15 24.15
C LEU A 116 -8.93 -0.57 23.15
N GLU A 117 -8.55 0.29 22.23
CA GLU A 117 -7.45 0.08 21.28
C GLU A 117 -6.10 -0.04 22.00
N GLU A 118 -5.85 0.80 23.02
CA GLU A 118 -4.67 0.71 23.87
C GLU A 118 -4.60 -0.64 24.60
N VAL A 119 -5.71 -1.07 25.21
CA VAL A 119 -5.79 -2.37 25.88
C VAL A 119 -5.58 -3.52 24.88
N ALA A 120 -6.20 -3.45 23.69
CA ALA A 120 -6.09 -4.49 22.67
C ALA A 120 -4.64 -4.65 22.14
N THR A 121 -3.89 -3.55 22.07
CA THR A 121 -2.51 -3.55 21.53
C THR A 121 -1.44 -3.82 22.58
N THR A 122 -1.74 -3.58 23.85
CA THR A 122 -0.80 -3.77 24.95
C THR A 122 -0.30 -5.23 25.01
N GLY A 123 1.04 -5.40 24.93
CA GLY A 123 1.69 -6.71 24.95
C GLY A 123 1.51 -7.57 23.69
N LYS A 124 0.76 -7.10 22.67
CA LYS A 124 0.58 -7.81 21.40
C LYS A 124 1.62 -7.41 20.35
N VAL A 125 2.10 -6.16 20.41
CA VAL A 125 3.11 -5.64 19.48
C VAL A 125 4.45 -5.54 20.21
N PRO A 126 5.55 -6.15 19.69
CA PRO A 126 6.87 -6.05 20.27
C PRO A 126 7.35 -4.58 20.36
N GLN A 127 8.15 -4.25 21.40
CA GLN A 127 8.62 -2.88 21.67
C GLN A 127 9.49 -2.25 20.56
N ASN A 128 10.10 -3.05 19.71
CA ASN A 128 10.90 -2.57 18.56
C ASN A 128 10.07 -2.29 17.32
N ARG A 129 8.74 -2.29 17.45
CA ARG A 129 7.80 -2.02 16.35
C ARG A 129 6.91 -0.84 16.68
N GLU A 130 6.59 -0.08 15.65
CA GLU A 130 5.62 1.01 15.68
C GLU A 130 4.31 0.53 15.07
N ILE A 131 3.20 0.89 15.69
CA ILE A 131 1.87 0.64 15.18
C ILE A 131 1.58 1.70 14.12
N LEU A 132 1.35 1.24 12.89
CA LEU A 132 0.99 2.08 11.75
C LEU A 132 -0.53 2.26 11.67
N ASP A 133 -1.30 1.22 12.06
CA ASP A 133 -2.76 1.28 12.00
C ASP A 133 -3.39 0.21 12.90
N ILE A 134 -4.61 0.50 13.40
CA ILE A 134 -5.48 -0.43 14.14
C ILE A 134 -6.81 -0.50 13.41
N ILE A 135 -7.08 -1.62 12.77
CA ILE A 135 -8.26 -1.83 11.93
C ILE A 135 -9.24 -2.71 12.70
N ALA A 136 -10.28 -2.07 13.24
CA ALA A 136 -11.35 -2.77 13.95
C ALA A 136 -12.22 -3.57 12.98
N HIS A 137 -12.36 -4.87 13.18
CA HIS A 137 -13.28 -5.72 12.43
C HIS A 137 -14.72 -5.59 12.95
N ALA A 138 -14.86 -5.72 14.25
CA ALA A 138 -16.13 -5.63 14.92
C ALA A 138 -15.95 -5.27 16.39
N TYR A 139 -16.93 -4.57 16.91
CA TYR A 139 -17.12 -4.37 18.33
C TYR A 139 -18.19 -5.31 18.85
N ARG A 140 -18.11 -5.61 20.14
CA ARG A 140 -19.14 -6.33 20.88
C ARG A 140 -19.51 -5.52 22.10
N LEU A 141 -20.78 -5.26 22.31
CA LEU A 141 -21.30 -4.49 23.45
C LEU A 141 -22.29 -5.35 24.22
N ASP A 142 -22.01 -5.63 25.50
CA ASP A 142 -22.80 -6.49 26.39
C ASP A 142 -23.24 -7.82 25.76
N GLY A 143 -22.39 -8.41 24.92
CA GLY A 143 -22.67 -9.67 24.24
C GLY A 143 -23.33 -9.54 22.87
N GLN A 144 -23.72 -8.36 22.43
CA GLN A 144 -24.17 -8.09 21.06
C GLN A 144 -22.94 -7.98 20.13
N ASP A 145 -22.80 -8.90 19.22
CA ASP A 145 -21.69 -8.98 18.24
C ASP A 145 -21.93 -8.12 16.98
N ASN A 146 -20.89 -7.97 16.18
CA ASN A 146 -20.88 -7.35 14.83
C ASN A 146 -21.31 -5.89 14.79
N ILE A 147 -21.01 -5.14 15.84
CA ILE A 147 -21.22 -3.70 15.85
C ILE A 147 -20.06 -3.06 15.09
N LYS A 148 -20.37 -2.25 14.06
CA LYS A 148 -19.34 -1.54 13.27
C LYS A 148 -18.95 -0.20 13.91
N ASP A 149 -19.92 0.52 14.47
CA ASP A 149 -19.70 1.76 15.21
C ASP A 149 -20.48 1.75 16.53
N PRO A 150 -19.81 1.58 17.67
CA PRO A 150 -20.47 1.55 18.98
C PRO A 150 -20.65 2.94 19.62
N ILE A 151 -20.11 4.04 19.02
CA ILE A 151 -20.16 5.37 19.62
C ILE A 151 -21.62 5.83 19.77
N GLY A 152 -21.96 6.32 20.96
CA GLY A 152 -23.34 6.71 21.31
C GLY A 152 -24.27 5.56 21.71
N MET A 153 -23.83 4.29 21.57
CA MET A 153 -24.59 3.14 22.08
C MET A 153 -24.42 3.02 23.60
N THR A 154 -25.45 2.49 24.27
CA THR A 154 -25.44 2.29 25.71
C THR A 154 -25.11 0.84 26.04
N GLY A 155 -24.12 0.62 26.91
CA GLY A 155 -23.71 -0.70 27.39
C GLY A 155 -22.55 -0.60 28.37
N ALA A 156 -22.35 -1.63 29.19
CA ALA A 156 -21.35 -1.64 30.24
C ALA A 156 -20.01 -2.24 29.78
N ARG A 157 -20.02 -3.27 28.93
CA ARG A 157 -18.84 -4.01 28.51
C ARG A 157 -18.62 -3.88 27.02
N LEU A 158 -17.51 -3.22 26.62
CA LEU A 158 -17.12 -3.04 25.23
C LEU A 158 -15.89 -3.88 24.90
N GLU A 159 -15.98 -4.65 23.83
CA GLU A 159 -14.91 -5.51 23.30
C GLU A 159 -14.59 -5.14 21.86
N ILE A 160 -13.35 -5.36 21.43
CA ILE A 160 -12.89 -5.16 20.05
C ILE A 160 -12.20 -6.41 19.53
N ARG A 161 -12.41 -6.72 18.26
CA ARG A 161 -11.53 -7.58 17.46
C ARG A 161 -10.94 -6.72 16.34
N ALA A 162 -9.62 -6.70 16.25
CA ALA A 162 -8.90 -5.83 15.32
C ALA A 162 -7.71 -6.52 14.68
N ASN A 163 -7.27 -6.00 13.55
CA ASN A 163 -5.93 -6.21 13.02
C ASN A 163 -5.05 -5.00 13.34
N VAL A 164 -3.89 -5.25 13.91
CA VAL A 164 -2.87 -4.24 14.18
C VAL A 164 -1.79 -4.35 13.13
N VAL A 165 -1.65 -3.31 12.31
CA VAL A 165 -0.58 -3.21 11.31
C VAL A 165 0.61 -2.51 11.95
N SER A 166 1.78 -3.14 11.90
CA SER A 166 2.99 -2.61 12.53
C SER A 166 4.23 -2.80 11.67
N GLY A 167 5.20 -1.91 11.83
CA GLY A 167 6.49 -1.94 11.17
C GLY A 167 7.65 -1.85 12.17
N LEU A 168 8.85 -2.29 11.78
CA LEU A 168 10.05 -2.09 12.61
C LEU A 168 10.42 -0.60 12.65
N ILE A 169 10.58 -0.04 13.85
CA ILE A 169 10.92 1.37 14.10
C ILE A 169 12.11 1.86 13.25
N PRO A 170 13.26 1.15 13.13
CA PRO A 170 14.38 1.65 12.33
C PRO A 170 14.04 1.87 10.86
N HIS A 171 13.16 1.03 10.27
CA HIS A 171 12.79 1.17 8.86
C HIS A 171 11.85 2.35 8.63
N ILE A 172 10.90 2.58 9.54
CA ILE A 172 10.01 3.74 9.52
C ILE A 172 10.82 5.02 9.69
N THR A 173 11.66 5.08 10.72
CA THR A 173 12.51 6.25 11.01
C THR A 173 13.45 6.59 9.86
N ASN A 174 14.09 5.58 9.22
CA ASN A 174 14.99 5.83 8.10
C ASN A 174 14.23 6.35 6.87
N LEU A 175 13.01 5.87 6.63
CA LEU A 175 12.16 6.37 5.55
C LEU A 175 11.79 7.84 5.78
N GLN A 176 11.33 8.18 7.00
CA GLN A 176 10.99 9.56 7.39
C GLN A 176 12.20 10.49 7.27
N LYS A 177 13.39 10.07 7.75
CA LYS A 177 14.62 10.84 7.58
C LYS A 177 15.00 11.09 6.13
N SER A 178 14.77 10.11 5.23
CA SER A 178 15.02 10.32 3.81
C SER A 178 14.07 11.38 3.22
N ALA A 179 12.80 11.41 3.65
CA ALA A 179 11.85 12.44 3.25
C ALA A 179 12.21 13.82 3.85
N GLU A 180 12.60 13.87 5.12
CA GLU A 180 13.09 15.10 5.75
C GLU A 180 14.32 15.69 5.05
N MET A 181 15.25 14.85 4.57
CA MET A 181 16.39 15.30 3.76
C MET A 181 15.96 15.93 2.43
N ALA A 182 14.85 15.49 1.85
CA ALA A 182 14.19 16.11 0.70
C ALA A 182 13.24 17.27 1.10
N LYS A 183 13.27 17.71 2.37
CA LYS A 183 12.44 18.79 2.94
C LYS A 183 10.94 18.50 2.92
N VAL A 184 10.56 17.22 2.96
CA VAL A 184 9.17 16.77 3.04
C VAL A 184 8.91 16.21 4.44
N GLU A 185 7.94 16.77 5.15
CA GLU A 185 7.43 16.22 6.39
C GLU A 185 6.52 15.02 6.10
N ALA A 186 6.78 13.90 6.75
CA ALA A 186 5.91 12.74 6.69
C ALA A 186 4.66 12.96 7.55
N VAL A 187 3.56 13.28 6.93
CA VAL A 187 2.28 13.48 7.63
C VAL A 187 1.76 12.15 8.17
N SER A 188 1.83 11.11 7.37
CA SER A 188 1.57 9.74 7.78
C SER A 188 2.41 8.76 6.95
N VAL A 189 2.57 7.53 7.47
CA VAL A 189 3.28 6.43 6.80
C VAL A 189 2.34 5.25 6.66
N VAL A 190 2.06 4.84 5.43
CA VAL A 190 1.06 3.82 5.09
C VAL A 190 1.70 2.67 4.31
N PRO A 191 1.42 1.40 4.61
CA PRO A 191 1.85 0.28 3.77
C PRO A 191 1.40 0.45 2.32
N SER A 192 2.31 0.34 1.33
CA SER A 192 2.02 0.62 -0.08
C SER A 192 0.83 -0.19 -0.62
N VAL A 193 0.70 -1.46 -0.22
CA VAL A 193 -0.41 -2.31 -0.65
C VAL A 193 -1.77 -1.84 -0.08
N LEU A 194 -1.81 -1.26 1.13
CA LEU A 194 -3.04 -0.67 1.69
C LEU A 194 -3.41 0.62 0.96
N ALA A 195 -2.42 1.44 0.66
CA ALA A 195 -2.62 2.63 -0.17
C ALA A 195 -3.13 2.24 -1.57
N ALA A 196 -2.50 1.27 -2.23
CA ALA A 196 -2.97 0.79 -3.52
C ALA A 196 -4.41 0.26 -3.45
N ALA A 197 -4.77 -0.50 -2.41
CA ALA A 197 -6.13 -0.98 -2.19
C ALA A 197 -7.15 0.16 -2.12
N GLN A 198 -6.75 1.32 -1.55
CA GLN A 198 -7.63 2.49 -1.47
C GLN A 198 -7.99 3.06 -2.85
N SER A 199 -7.08 2.99 -3.80
CA SER A 199 -7.31 3.53 -5.16
C SER A 199 -7.98 2.55 -6.12
N VAL A 200 -7.92 1.21 -5.88
CA VAL A 200 -8.34 0.22 -6.88
C VAL A 200 -9.52 -0.66 -6.48
N LEU A 201 -9.91 -0.65 -5.20
CA LEU A 201 -11.02 -1.46 -4.71
C LEU A 201 -12.30 -0.63 -4.55
N THR A 202 -13.42 -1.23 -4.92
CA THR A 202 -14.75 -0.75 -4.56
C THR A 202 -15.15 -1.26 -3.17
N GLU A 203 -16.10 -0.58 -2.53
CA GLU A 203 -16.69 -1.02 -1.26
C GLU A 203 -17.29 -2.43 -1.35
N SER A 204 -18.06 -2.70 -2.42
CA SER A 204 -18.62 -4.03 -2.67
C SER A 204 -17.55 -5.14 -2.79
N GLN A 205 -16.38 -4.85 -3.38
CA GLN A 205 -15.30 -5.83 -3.43
C GLN A 205 -14.70 -6.09 -2.04
N ARG A 206 -14.52 -5.06 -1.21
CA ARG A 206 -14.04 -5.20 0.17
C ARG A 206 -15.02 -6.00 1.01
N GLU A 207 -16.32 -5.75 0.85
CA GLU A 207 -17.39 -6.46 1.57
C GLU A 207 -17.40 -7.95 1.19
N ASN A 208 -17.38 -8.26 -0.10
CA ASN A 208 -17.55 -9.64 -0.60
C ASN A 208 -16.30 -10.53 -0.47
N GLY A 209 -15.15 -9.96 -0.20
CA GLY A 209 -13.87 -10.68 -0.12
C GLY A 209 -13.03 -10.57 -1.38
N VAL A 210 -11.88 -9.87 -1.26
CA VAL A 210 -10.93 -9.57 -2.33
C VAL A 210 -9.50 -9.54 -1.78
N ALA A 211 -8.50 -9.88 -2.60
CA ALA A 211 -7.11 -9.58 -2.30
C ALA A 211 -6.54 -8.57 -3.30
N VAL A 212 -5.73 -7.63 -2.81
CA VAL A 212 -4.84 -6.81 -3.63
C VAL A 212 -3.45 -7.42 -3.56
N ILE A 213 -2.82 -7.60 -4.72
CA ILE A 213 -1.45 -8.07 -4.86
C ILE A 213 -0.65 -6.99 -5.55
N ASP A 214 0.26 -6.36 -4.80
CA ASP A 214 1.14 -5.30 -5.29
C ASP A 214 2.50 -5.87 -5.71
N PHE A 215 2.66 -6.12 -7.00
CA PHE A 215 3.90 -6.60 -7.59
C PHE A 215 4.88 -5.44 -7.79
N GLY A 216 5.70 -5.19 -6.77
CA GLY A 216 6.77 -4.20 -6.82
C GLY A 216 8.05 -4.71 -7.50
N ALA A 217 9.10 -3.88 -7.47
CA ALA A 217 10.41 -4.25 -8.01
C ALA A 217 11.11 -5.32 -7.16
N ALA A 218 11.10 -5.18 -5.84
CA ALA A 218 11.84 -6.07 -4.93
C ALA A 218 10.96 -6.77 -3.89
N THR A 219 9.68 -6.48 -3.87
CA THR A 219 8.70 -7.01 -2.93
C THR A 219 7.37 -7.22 -3.61
N THR A 220 6.57 -8.16 -3.09
CA THR A 220 5.17 -8.35 -3.44
C THR A 220 4.33 -8.18 -2.17
N GLY A 221 3.52 -7.13 -2.13
CA GLY A 221 2.58 -6.84 -1.05
C GLY A 221 1.26 -7.57 -1.25
N ILE A 222 0.64 -8.03 -0.17
CA ILE A 222 -0.66 -8.69 -0.17
C ILE A 222 -1.53 -8.06 0.90
N ALA A 223 -2.74 -7.63 0.53
CA ALA A 223 -3.78 -7.19 1.46
C ALA A 223 -5.08 -7.91 1.13
N ILE A 224 -5.69 -8.53 2.13
CA ILE A 224 -6.94 -9.30 1.97
C ILE A 224 -8.03 -8.58 2.74
N TYR A 225 -9.13 -8.31 2.08
CA TYR A 225 -10.32 -7.67 2.64
C TYR A 225 -11.52 -8.61 2.59
N GLU A 226 -12.38 -8.57 3.59
CA GLU A 226 -13.66 -9.25 3.69
C GLU A 226 -14.52 -8.53 4.74
N GLU A 227 -15.82 -8.48 4.55
CA GLU A 227 -16.76 -7.76 5.42
C GLU A 227 -16.38 -6.27 5.62
N GLY A 228 -15.80 -5.67 4.57
CA GLY A 228 -15.32 -4.29 4.57
C GLY A 228 -13.92 -4.08 5.17
N ASP A 229 -13.39 -5.03 5.95
CA ASP A 229 -12.22 -4.85 6.79
C ASP A 229 -10.99 -5.62 6.28
N LEU A 230 -9.79 -5.12 6.62
CA LEU A 230 -8.53 -5.82 6.35
C LEU A 230 -8.43 -7.09 7.21
N GLN A 231 -8.39 -8.24 6.58
CA GLN A 231 -8.24 -9.54 7.25
C GLN A 231 -6.78 -9.96 7.43
N HIS A 232 -5.92 -9.60 6.47
CA HIS A 232 -4.50 -9.98 6.49
C HIS A 232 -3.67 -9.03 5.64
N LEU A 233 -2.45 -8.76 6.10
CA LEU A 233 -1.41 -8.06 5.35
C LEU A 233 -0.12 -8.85 5.44
N ALA A 234 0.55 -9.03 4.30
CA ALA A 234 1.87 -9.63 4.22
C ALA A 234 2.71 -8.97 3.13
N VAL A 235 4.02 -9.04 3.26
CA VAL A 235 4.97 -8.60 2.22
C VAL A 235 6.00 -9.69 1.98
N ILE A 236 6.02 -10.21 0.76
CA ILE A 236 6.97 -11.20 0.28
C ILE A 236 8.20 -10.47 -0.25
N PRO A 237 9.45 -10.82 0.16
CA PRO A 237 10.68 -10.15 -0.28
C PRO A 237 11.16 -10.62 -1.67
N MET A 238 10.23 -10.74 -2.61
CA MET A 238 10.43 -11.07 -4.02
C MET A 238 9.58 -10.17 -4.90
N GLY A 239 10.07 -9.82 -6.10
CA GLY A 239 9.38 -8.96 -7.06
C GLY A 239 10.07 -8.99 -8.42
N GLY A 240 9.76 -8.02 -9.28
CA GLY A 240 10.23 -7.97 -10.67
C GLY A 240 11.76 -7.93 -10.84
N GLN A 241 12.52 -7.47 -9.83
CA GLN A 241 13.98 -7.49 -9.85
C GLN A 241 14.55 -8.93 -9.78
N ASN A 242 13.83 -9.85 -9.14
CA ASN A 242 14.23 -11.26 -9.14
C ASN A 242 14.19 -11.84 -10.56
N VAL A 243 13.15 -11.51 -11.34
CA VAL A 243 13.06 -11.91 -12.75
C VAL A 243 14.21 -11.33 -13.57
N THR A 244 14.55 -10.05 -13.36
CA THR A 244 15.72 -9.43 -14.03
C THR A 244 17.02 -10.16 -13.72
N ASN A 245 17.24 -10.51 -12.45
CA ASN A 245 18.45 -11.21 -12.03
C ASN A 245 18.53 -12.61 -12.64
N ASP A 246 17.41 -13.33 -12.70
CA ASP A 246 17.36 -14.67 -13.29
C ASP A 246 17.59 -14.62 -14.80
N LEU A 247 17.00 -13.63 -15.49
CA LEU A 247 17.28 -13.39 -16.91
C LEU A 247 18.74 -13.03 -17.14
N ALA A 248 19.36 -12.21 -16.28
CA ALA A 248 20.78 -11.89 -16.40
C ALA A 248 21.68 -13.14 -16.31
N ILE A 249 21.36 -14.05 -15.39
CA ILE A 249 22.08 -15.32 -15.18
C ILE A 249 21.80 -16.28 -16.35
N GLY A 250 20.54 -16.53 -16.68
CA GLY A 250 20.14 -17.51 -17.70
C GLY A 250 20.62 -17.10 -19.08
N LEU A 251 20.39 -15.86 -19.47
CA LEU A 251 20.80 -15.31 -20.77
C LEU A 251 22.29 -14.90 -20.82
N ARG A 252 23.02 -15.01 -19.69
CA ARG A 252 24.44 -14.68 -19.55
C ARG A 252 24.75 -13.25 -20.01
N THR A 253 23.98 -12.29 -19.54
CA THR A 253 24.05 -10.88 -19.91
C THR A 253 24.08 -9.99 -18.68
N ASP A 254 24.36 -8.70 -18.87
CA ASP A 254 24.35 -7.73 -17.78
C ASP A 254 22.92 -7.47 -17.28
N PRO A 255 22.72 -7.18 -15.98
CA PRO A 255 21.40 -6.90 -15.41
C PRO A 255 20.66 -5.74 -16.10
N GLU A 256 21.37 -4.75 -16.62
CA GLU A 256 20.78 -3.63 -17.37
C GLU A 256 20.14 -4.10 -18.68
N ILE A 257 20.84 -4.98 -19.40
CA ILE A 257 20.33 -5.60 -20.64
C ILE A 257 19.17 -6.52 -20.31
N ALA A 258 19.29 -7.36 -19.27
CA ALA A 258 18.24 -8.25 -18.81
C ALA A 258 16.96 -7.48 -18.41
N GLU A 259 17.09 -6.30 -17.82
CA GLU A 259 15.93 -5.44 -17.51
C GLU A 259 15.22 -4.96 -18.78
N VAL A 260 15.96 -4.54 -19.79
CA VAL A 260 15.40 -4.14 -21.09
C VAL A 260 14.70 -5.33 -21.76
N VAL A 261 15.33 -6.53 -21.75
CA VAL A 261 14.73 -7.77 -22.25
C VAL A 261 13.45 -8.12 -21.51
N LYS A 262 13.45 -8.06 -20.18
CA LYS A 262 12.25 -8.30 -19.37
C LYS A 262 11.12 -7.34 -19.74
N LEU A 263 11.39 -6.05 -19.82
CA LEU A 263 10.36 -5.04 -20.13
C LEU A 263 9.78 -5.19 -21.54
N ALA A 264 10.59 -5.66 -22.50
CA ALA A 264 10.17 -5.82 -23.89
C ALA A 264 9.51 -7.16 -24.19
N TYR A 265 9.98 -8.24 -23.57
CA TYR A 265 9.67 -9.60 -24.00
C TYR A 265 9.08 -10.50 -22.93
N ALA A 266 9.11 -10.14 -21.64
CA ALA A 266 8.49 -10.96 -20.58
C ALA A 266 6.98 -11.06 -20.80
N ARG A 267 6.48 -12.33 -20.81
CA ARG A 267 5.06 -12.64 -21.04
C ARG A 267 4.70 -14.01 -20.50
N PHE A 268 3.41 -14.26 -20.41
CA PHE A 268 2.83 -15.58 -20.18
C PHE A 268 2.00 -15.97 -21.39
N GLY A 269 2.30 -17.14 -21.94
CA GLY A 269 1.64 -17.64 -23.17
C GLY A 269 1.99 -16.83 -24.42
N GLY A 270 1.40 -17.22 -25.53
CA GLY A 270 1.61 -16.63 -26.85
C GLY A 270 2.37 -17.55 -27.80
N GLU A 271 2.49 -17.13 -29.06
CA GLU A 271 3.20 -17.89 -30.09
C GLU A 271 4.72 -17.83 -29.84
N THR A 272 5.43 -18.92 -30.15
CA THR A 272 6.89 -18.97 -30.11
C THR A 272 7.46 -18.02 -31.16
N LEU A 273 8.13 -16.95 -30.74
CA LEU A 273 8.68 -15.92 -31.63
C LEU A 273 10.08 -16.26 -32.17
N GLY A 274 10.70 -17.35 -31.70
CA GLY A 274 12.07 -17.69 -32.02
C GLY A 274 13.08 -16.69 -31.44
N GLU A 275 13.98 -16.15 -32.28
CA GLU A 275 14.99 -15.16 -31.87
C GLU A 275 14.38 -13.76 -31.77
N VAL A 276 14.66 -13.06 -30.69
CA VAL A 276 14.30 -11.65 -30.43
C VAL A 276 15.53 -10.78 -30.29
N GLU A 277 15.41 -9.52 -30.68
CA GLU A 277 16.51 -8.57 -30.68
C GLU A 277 16.23 -7.36 -29.79
N THR A 278 17.18 -6.99 -28.95
CA THR A 278 17.11 -5.73 -28.19
C THR A 278 18.35 -4.88 -28.44
N LYS A 279 18.15 -3.55 -28.45
CA LYS A 279 19.23 -2.58 -28.59
C LYS A 279 19.44 -1.86 -27.26
N VAL A 280 20.66 -1.96 -26.73
CA VAL A 280 21.07 -1.19 -25.56
C VAL A 280 22.28 -0.36 -25.99
N GLU A 281 22.20 0.95 -25.82
CA GLU A 281 23.17 1.93 -26.35
C GLU A 281 23.36 1.78 -27.87
N LYS A 282 24.52 1.27 -28.31
CA LYS A 282 24.89 1.05 -29.73
C LYS A 282 25.02 -0.41 -30.11
N GLN A 283 24.74 -1.33 -29.17
CA GLN A 283 24.90 -2.77 -29.39
C GLN A 283 23.55 -3.45 -29.53
N THR A 284 23.47 -4.43 -30.42
CA THR A 284 22.28 -5.29 -30.61
C THR A 284 22.59 -6.65 -29.99
N TYR A 285 21.66 -7.09 -29.12
CA TYR A 285 21.71 -8.38 -28.46
C TYR A 285 20.57 -9.24 -28.97
N LYS A 286 20.84 -10.54 -29.13
CA LYS A 286 19.89 -11.53 -29.59
C LYS A 286 19.67 -12.60 -28.54
N PHE A 287 18.44 -12.95 -28.30
CA PHE A 287 18.05 -13.93 -27.31
C PHE A 287 16.95 -14.84 -27.85
N ASN A 288 16.87 -16.06 -27.34
CA ASN A 288 15.75 -16.96 -27.63
C ASN A 288 14.54 -16.60 -26.76
N GLN A 289 13.39 -16.34 -27.39
CA GLN A 289 12.15 -16.01 -26.66
C GLN A 289 11.70 -17.15 -25.74
N GLU A 290 11.88 -18.40 -26.16
CA GLU A 290 11.49 -19.58 -25.37
C GLU A 290 12.27 -19.63 -24.04
N GLU A 291 13.58 -19.37 -24.09
CA GLU A 291 14.44 -19.30 -22.91
C GLU A 291 14.02 -18.14 -21.95
N ILE A 292 13.62 -16.98 -22.53
CA ILE A 292 13.07 -15.87 -21.74
C ILE A 292 11.75 -16.29 -21.06
N ASP A 293 10.84 -16.91 -21.81
CA ASP A 293 9.52 -17.33 -21.32
C ASP A 293 9.66 -18.35 -20.18
N GLU A 294 10.55 -19.34 -20.30
CA GLU A 294 10.85 -20.35 -19.26
C GLU A 294 11.38 -19.71 -17.97
N ILE A 295 12.36 -18.79 -18.07
CA ILE A 295 12.94 -18.12 -16.91
C ILE A 295 11.90 -17.24 -16.20
N VAL A 296 11.14 -16.49 -16.98
CA VAL A 296 10.08 -15.60 -16.45
C VAL A 296 9.02 -16.42 -15.73
N GLN A 297 8.53 -17.49 -16.38
CA GLN A 297 7.51 -18.36 -15.82
C GLN A 297 7.97 -18.99 -14.50
N ALA A 298 9.15 -19.60 -14.48
CA ALA A 298 9.69 -20.26 -13.28
C ALA A 298 9.77 -19.31 -12.09
N ARG A 299 10.24 -18.06 -12.30
CA ARG A 299 10.33 -17.08 -11.21
C ARG A 299 8.95 -16.63 -10.71
N TYR A 300 8.01 -16.39 -11.60
CA TYR A 300 6.67 -16.01 -11.17
C TYR A 300 5.93 -17.15 -10.49
N GLU A 301 6.11 -18.41 -10.92
CA GLU A 301 5.58 -19.58 -10.20
C GLU A 301 6.04 -19.61 -8.75
N GLU A 302 7.33 -19.34 -8.48
CA GLU A 302 7.86 -19.25 -7.11
C GLU A 302 7.21 -18.09 -6.32
N ILE A 303 7.02 -16.92 -6.95
CA ILE A 303 6.33 -15.80 -6.32
C ILE A 303 4.88 -16.18 -5.99
N PHE A 304 4.18 -16.83 -6.92
CA PHE A 304 2.78 -17.25 -6.73
C PHE A 304 2.63 -18.36 -5.70
N GLU A 305 3.59 -19.27 -5.57
CA GLU A 305 3.63 -20.22 -4.44
C GLU A 305 3.70 -19.50 -3.08
N ALA A 306 4.52 -18.46 -2.99
CA ALA A 306 4.61 -17.66 -1.77
C ALA A 306 3.32 -16.88 -1.50
N ILE A 307 2.67 -16.34 -2.54
CA ILE A 307 1.35 -15.68 -2.44
C ILE A 307 0.30 -16.70 -1.95
N ALA A 308 0.25 -17.89 -2.57
CA ALA A 308 -0.68 -18.95 -2.18
C ALA A 308 -0.50 -19.38 -0.72
N LYS A 309 0.74 -19.42 -0.21
CA LYS A 309 1.03 -19.69 1.22
C LYS A 309 0.41 -18.60 2.12
N GLU A 310 0.51 -17.32 1.77
CA GLU A 310 -0.09 -16.23 2.55
C GLU A 310 -1.62 -16.25 2.47
N LEU A 311 -2.20 -16.50 1.29
CA LEU A 311 -3.66 -16.67 1.13
C LEU A 311 -4.17 -17.87 1.96
N LYS A 312 -3.42 -18.97 1.98
CA LYS A 312 -3.74 -20.16 2.81
C LYS A 312 -3.63 -19.84 4.31
N ARG A 313 -2.61 -19.07 4.73
CA ARG A 313 -2.44 -18.62 6.12
C ARG A 313 -3.64 -17.79 6.60
N ALA A 314 -4.17 -16.94 5.70
CA ALA A 314 -5.38 -16.17 5.93
C ALA A 314 -6.68 -17.00 5.81
N GLY A 315 -6.61 -18.26 5.39
CA GLY A 315 -7.78 -19.12 5.14
C GLY A 315 -8.60 -18.73 3.90
N ARG A 316 -7.99 -18.00 2.95
CA ARG A 316 -8.68 -17.40 1.79
C ARG A 316 -8.22 -17.92 0.43
N LEU A 317 -7.30 -18.87 0.37
CA LEU A 317 -6.90 -19.52 -0.89
C LEU A 317 -8.12 -20.17 -1.56
N GLY A 318 -8.43 -19.77 -2.81
CA GLY A 318 -9.60 -20.22 -3.56
C GLY A 318 -10.96 -19.74 -3.01
N LYS A 319 -10.97 -18.78 -2.05
CA LYS A 319 -12.18 -18.32 -1.36
C LYS A 319 -12.35 -16.80 -1.37
N LEU A 320 -12.05 -16.19 -2.50
CA LEU A 320 -12.20 -14.74 -2.71
C LEU A 320 -13.27 -14.50 -3.78
N PRO A 321 -14.53 -14.24 -3.41
CA PRO A 321 -15.61 -14.05 -4.36
C PRO A 321 -15.37 -12.91 -5.36
N SER A 322 -14.73 -11.81 -4.92
CA SER A 322 -14.32 -10.71 -5.80
C SER A 322 -12.91 -10.89 -6.40
N GLY A 323 -12.29 -12.08 -6.19
CA GLY A 323 -11.02 -12.45 -6.79
C GLY A 323 -9.83 -11.65 -6.28
N VAL A 324 -8.85 -11.44 -7.17
CA VAL A 324 -7.63 -10.66 -6.88
C VAL A 324 -7.48 -9.48 -7.82
N VAL A 325 -6.96 -8.38 -7.29
CA VAL A 325 -6.63 -7.16 -8.04
C VAL A 325 -5.12 -6.98 -8.03
N LEU A 326 -4.51 -6.99 -9.22
CA LEU A 326 -3.08 -6.90 -9.42
C LEU A 326 -2.67 -5.45 -9.63
N VAL A 327 -1.71 -4.97 -8.88
CA VAL A 327 -1.15 -3.61 -8.98
C VAL A 327 0.38 -3.66 -8.98
N GLY A 328 1.01 -2.50 -9.14
CA GLY A 328 2.47 -2.37 -9.19
C GLY A 328 3.05 -2.59 -10.58
N GLY A 329 4.31 -2.16 -10.75
CA GLY A 329 4.96 -2.14 -12.05
C GLY A 329 5.20 -3.54 -12.65
N ALA A 330 5.45 -4.55 -11.81
CA ALA A 330 5.70 -5.91 -12.29
C ALA A 330 4.41 -6.69 -12.59
N ALA A 331 3.23 -6.15 -12.28
CA ALA A 331 1.93 -6.70 -12.71
C ALA A 331 1.65 -6.49 -14.21
N LYS A 332 2.43 -5.64 -14.90
CA LYS A 332 2.23 -5.27 -16.31
C LYS A 332 2.72 -6.32 -17.30
N VAL A 333 3.32 -7.40 -16.85
CA VAL A 333 3.75 -8.51 -17.74
C VAL A 333 2.55 -9.02 -18.52
N LYS A 334 2.72 -9.13 -19.84
CA LYS A 334 1.67 -9.59 -20.75
C LYS A 334 1.19 -10.99 -20.36
N GLY A 335 -0.13 -11.19 -20.25
CA GLY A 335 -0.71 -12.47 -19.83
C GLY A 335 -0.77 -12.69 -18.31
N MET A 336 -0.30 -11.71 -17.48
CA MET A 336 -0.27 -11.83 -16.02
C MET A 336 -1.65 -12.15 -15.40
N VAL A 337 -2.72 -11.57 -15.93
CA VAL A 337 -4.09 -11.79 -15.42
C VAL A 337 -4.50 -13.25 -15.58
N GLU A 338 -4.31 -13.82 -16.77
CA GLU A 338 -4.67 -15.23 -17.03
C GLU A 338 -3.76 -16.15 -16.22
N PHE A 339 -2.46 -15.89 -16.20
CA PHE A 339 -1.51 -16.64 -15.36
C PHE A 339 -1.93 -16.64 -13.88
N THR A 340 -2.37 -15.48 -13.37
CA THR A 340 -2.87 -15.38 -11.98
C THR A 340 -4.10 -16.25 -11.75
N LYS A 341 -5.06 -16.25 -12.67
CA LYS A 341 -6.27 -17.11 -12.57
C LYS A 341 -5.90 -18.58 -12.48
N ASP A 342 -4.96 -19.01 -13.31
CA ASP A 342 -4.49 -20.40 -13.33
C ASP A 342 -3.76 -20.76 -12.02
N GLN A 343 -2.87 -19.90 -11.53
CA GLN A 343 -2.08 -20.16 -10.34
C GLN A 343 -2.90 -20.14 -9.03
N LEU A 344 -3.90 -19.26 -8.92
CA LEU A 344 -4.66 -19.05 -7.68
C LEU A 344 -6.09 -19.62 -7.74
N SER A 345 -6.56 -20.06 -8.90
CA SER A 345 -7.92 -20.57 -9.13
C SER A 345 -9.02 -19.60 -8.68
N VAL A 346 -8.81 -18.29 -8.88
CA VAL A 346 -9.76 -17.21 -8.59
C VAL A 346 -9.81 -16.20 -9.73
N ALA A 347 -10.86 -15.40 -9.81
CA ALA A 347 -10.92 -14.28 -10.75
C ALA A 347 -9.76 -13.31 -10.52
N ALA A 348 -9.21 -12.73 -11.59
CA ALA A 348 -8.14 -11.74 -11.50
C ALA A 348 -8.36 -10.59 -12.48
N ARG A 349 -7.91 -9.38 -12.11
CA ARG A 349 -7.87 -8.22 -12.99
C ARG A 349 -6.69 -7.32 -12.64
N LEU A 350 -6.26 -6.49 -13.59
CA LEU A 350 -5.39 -5.37 -13.26
C LEU A 350 -6.16 -4.28 -12.53
N GLY A 351 -5.53 -3.69 -11.55
CA GLY A 351 -6.03 -2.52 -10.85
C GLY A 351 -5.83 -1.27 -11.70
N VAL A 352 -6.86 -0.45 -11.76
CA VAL A 352 -6.81 0.88 -12.36
C VAL A 352 -7.17 1.85 -11.25
N PRO A 353 -6.27 2.80 -10.89
CA PRO A 353 -6.56 3.79 -9.87
C PRO A 353 -7.82 4.59 -10.21
N ALA A 354 -8.64 4.85 -9.20
CA ALA A 354 -9.90 5.59 -9.32
C ALA A 354 -10.12 6.47 -8.06
N GLY A 355 -11.24 7.21 -8.01
CA GLY A 355 -11.58 8.07 -6.87
C GLY A 355 -11.05 9.51 -7.00
N TYR A 356 -10.64 9.92 -8.17
CA TYR A 356 -10.10 11.25 -8.48
C TYR A 356 -10.62 11.79 -9.81
N SER A 357 -10.35 13.06 -10.09
CA SER A 357 -10.56 13.72 -11.38
C SER A 357 -9.26 14.41 -11.86
N GLY A 358 -9.30 15.12 -13.00
CA GLY A 358 -8.16 15.89 -13.49
C GLY A 358 -7.23 15.13 -14.43
N VAL A 359 -5.92 15.28 -14.28
CA VAL A 359 -4.90 14.66 -15.15
C VAL A 359 -4.89 13.14 -14.94
N SER A 360 -5.74 12.44 -15.69
CA SER A 360 -6.00 11.02 -15.45
C SER A 360 -5.07 10.09 -16.25
N ASP A 361 -4.61 10.50 -17.43
CA ASP A 361 -3.90 9.60 -18.34
C ASP A 361 -2.50 9.21 -17.83
N GLU A 362 -1.84 10.10 -17.08
CA GLU A 362 -0.51 9.85 -16.54
C GLU A 362 -0.50 8.87 -15.35
N VAL A 363 -1.63 8.71 -14.64
CA VAL A 363 -1.73 7.90 -13.42
C VAL A 363 -2.61 6.65 -13.55
N LYS A 364 -3.08 6.33 -14.76
CA LYS A 364 -3.93 5.14 -15.02
C LYS A 364 -3.19 3.81 -14.87
N GLY A 365 -1.86 3.83 -14.94
CA GLY A 365 -1.05 2.62 -14.82
C GLY A 365 -1.15 2.00 -13.43
N ALA A 366 -1.17 0.66 -13.37
CA ALA A 366 -1.22 -0.07 -12.11
C ALA A 366 -0.06 0.26 -11.16
N GLU A 367 1.06 0.78 -11.69
CA GLU A 367 2.22 1.25 -10.92
C GLU A 367 1.98 2.54 -10.13
N PHE A 368 0.94 3.32 -10.46
CA PHE A 368 0.56 4.51 -9.72
C PHE A 368 -0.47 4.26 -8.61
N SER A 369 -0.97 3.02 -8.49
CA SER A 369 -2.04 2.68 -7.52
C SER A 369 -1.70 3.08 -6.10
N ALA A 370 -0.45 2.87 -5.65
CA ALA A 370 -0.02 3.25 -4.31
C ALA A 370 0.04 4.78 -4.16
N ALA A 371 0.66 5.51 -5.09
CA ALA A 371 0.79 6.97 -5.01
C ALA A 371 -0.58 7.68 -5.04
N VAL A 372 -1.49 7.23 -5.93
CA VAL A 372 -2.88 7.74 -5.96
C VAL A 372 -3.60 7.40 -4.66
N GLY A 373 -3.45 6.17 -4.16
CA GLY A 373 -4.07 5.77 -2.90
C GLY A 373 -3.59 6.58 -1.70
N LEU A 374 -2.29 6.93 -1.64
CA LEU A 374 -1.74 7.81 -0.60
C LEU A 374 -2.34 9.22 -0.69
N MET A 375 -2.45 9.79 -1.89
CA MET A 375 -3.12 11.07 -2.11
C MET A 375 -4.58 11.03 -1.66
N LEU A 376 -5.31 9.93 -1.95
CA LEU A 376 -6.69 9.74 -1.49
C LEU A 376 -6.76 9.63 0.04
N ILE A 377 -5.83 8.92 0.69
CA ILE A 377 -5.74 8.83 2.15
C ILE A 377 -5.48 10.21 2.75
N ASP A 378 -4.55 10.98 2.17
CA ASP A 378 -4.29 12.35 2.58
C ASP A 378 -5.52 13.25 2.44
N SER A 379 -6.34 13.03 1.40
CA SER A 379 -7.59 13.77 1.16
C SER A 379 -8.65 13.57 2.24
N MET A 380 -8.65 12.44 2.90
CA MET A 380 -9.63 12.12 3.95
C MET A 380 -9.36 12.81 5.29
N GLY A 381 -8.34 13.67 5.36
CA GLY A 381 -8.03 14.47 6.56
C GLY A 381 -7.39 13.66 7.70
N ILE A 382 -6.92 12.48 7.42
CA ILE A 382 -6.26 11.58 8.37
C ILE A 382 -4.91 12.17 8.82
N SER A 383 -4.34 13.03 8.01
CA SER A 383 -3.04 13.65 8.16
C SER A 383 -2.86 14.58 9.36
N GLN A 384 -3.92 15.12 9.95
CA GLN A 384 -3.76 16.21 10.96
C GLN A 384 -3.65 15.73 12.42
N GLN A 385 -3.69 14.43 12.72
CA GLN A 385 -3.67 13.94 14.11
C GLN A 385 -2.42 13.19 14.55
N VAL A 386 -1.45 12.97 13.68
CA VAL A 386 -0.18 12.33 14.07
C VAL A 386 0.92 13.37 14.19
N LYS A 387 1.01 14.06 15.33
CA LYS A 387 2.25 14.77 15.70
C LYS A 387 3.31 13.75 16.11
N PRO A 388 4.55 13.81 15.61
CA PRO A 388 5.60 12.90 16.04
C PRO A 388 5.85 13.09 17.54
N ILE A 389 5.82 12.00 18.28
CA ILE A 389 6.23 11.99 19.69
C ILE A 389 7.75 11.91 19.72
N VAL A 390 8.39 13.06 19.92
CA VAL A 390 9.79 13.11 20.33
C VAL A 390 9.82 12.94 21.85
N GLY A 391 10.23 11.75 22.32
CA GLY A 391 10.42 11.48 23.74
C GLY A 391 10.09 10.03 24.13
N ALA A 392 11.10 9.30 24.57
CA ALA A 392 11.09 7.87 24.85
C ALA A 392 10.21 7.39 26.04
N ASN A 393 9.22 8.17 26.50
CA ASN A 393 8.39 7.81 27.66
C ASN A 393 6.87 7.94 27.48
N ASP A 394 6.35 8.14 26.26
CA ASP A 394 4.89 8.19 26.02
C ASP A 394 4.50 7.36 24.78
N VAL A 395 4.68 6.04 24.87
CA VAL A 395 4.43 5.08 23.78
C VAL A 395 2.93 4.83 23.55
N THR A 396 2.04 5.40 24.36
CA THR A 396 0.64 4.97 24.44
C THR A 396 -0.40 5.95 23.89
N LYS A 397 -0.03 7.10 23.32
CA LYS A 397 -1.06 8.13 23.08
C LYS A 397 -1.50 8.41 21.66
N LYS A 398 -1.14 7.69 20.59
CA LYS A 398 -1.60 8.06 19.23
C LYS A 398 -1.63 6.96 18.16
N ALA A 399 -2.27 5.83 18.42
CA ALA A 399 -2.52 4.85 17.37
C ALA A 399 -4.01 4.61 17.05
N GLY A 400 -4.89 5.41 17.58
CA GLY A 400 -6.34 5.20 17.43
C GLY A 400 -6.95 6.02 16.30
N GLY A 401 -7.45 5.40 15.26
CA GLY A 401 -8.51 5.98 14.45
C GLY A 401 -8.21 6.38 13.00
N LEU A 402 -7.10 5.93 12.39
CA LEU A 402 -6.72 6.41 11.06
C LEU A 402 -7.68 6.00 9.92
N LEU A 403 -8.26 4.83 9.97
CA LEU A 403 -9.17 4.34 8.92
C LEU A 403 -10.67 4.45 9.28
N LYS A 404 -11.01 4.72 10.53
CA LYS A 404 -12.41 4.80 10.96
C LYS A 404 -13.21 5.97 10.35
N ASN A 405 -12.55 7.09 10.07
CA ASN A 405 -13.18 8.23 9.40
C ASN A 405 -13.40 8.01 7.90
N ILE A 406 -12.78 6.99 7.31
CA ILE A 406 -12.93 6.62 5.90
C ILE A 406 -14.33 6.04 5.64
N PHE A 407 -14.86 5.24 6.56
CA PHE A 407 -16.14 4.54 6.37
C PHE A 407 -17.36 5.30 6.86
N ALA A 408 -17.21 6.29 7.75
CA ALA A 408 -18.35 7.07 8.28
C ALA A 408 -18.84 8.17 7.33
N ARG A 409 -18.13 8.50 6.24
CA ARG A 409 -18.51 9.57 5.29
C ARG A 409 -19.16 9.09 3.99
N PHE A 410 -19.33 7.78 3.80
CA PHE A 410 -20.04 7.20 2.64
C PHE A 410 -21.43 6.67 3.01
N LYS A 411 -22.13 7.36 3.91
CA LYS A 411 -23.58 7.22 4.09
C LYS A 411 -24.30 8.47 3.63
#